data_07acc36d8de508a10ad679307b14daad
#
_entry.id   07acc36d8de508a10ad679307b14daad
#
_cell.length_a   1.000
_cell.length_b   1.000
_cell.length_c   1.000
_cell.angle_alpha   90.00
_cell.angle_beta   90.00
_cell.angle_gamma   90.00
#
_symmetry.space_group_name_H-M   'P 1'
#
loop_
_entity.id
_entity.type
_entity.pdbx_description
1 polymer ?
#
loop_
_entity_poly.entity_id
_entity_poly.type
_entity_poly.pdbx_seq_one_letter_code
_entity_poly.pdbx_strand_id
1 'polypeptide(L)'
;MAFARDGSGGEYHLLEDGSIGYNSSEGETGRLAENMDELFSLLVNCICWQDCCDAKQYLDSKTLEEYGQKQRVINLEDIDVDIWRRVANVLGISVDKELAPVLERFRKATQRQPLYQCIFHEDDGSLTESYGLMFE
;
A
#
# COMPACT_ATOMS: atom_id res chain seq x y z
N MET A 1 -4.81 0.75 16.11
CA MET A 1 -4.12 -0.46 16.58
C MET A 1 -3.41 -1.14 15.40
N ALA A 2 -2.14 -1.44 15.54
CA ALA A 2 -1.41 -2.22 14.55
C ALA A 2 -1.88 -3.67 14.56
N PHE A 3 -2.17 -4.22 13.40
CA PHE A 3 -2.59 -5.62 13.26
C PHE A 3 -1.59 -6.46 12.45
N ALA A 4 -0.65 -5.82 11.77
CA ALA A 4 0.36 -6.51 10.95
C ALA A 4 1.63 -5.66 10.84
N ARG A 5 2.74 -6.31 10.55
CA ARG A 5 4.03 -5.68 10.26
C ARG A 5 4.64 -6.27 9.00
N ASP A 6 5.41 -5.47 8.29
CA ASP A 6 6.25 -5.99 7.21
C ASP A 6 7.67 -6.32 7.70
N GLY A 7 8.48 -6.90 6.81
CA GLY A 7 9.83 -7.33 7.16
C GLY A 7 10.81 -6.20 7.45
N SER A 8 10.48 -4.95 7.10
CA SER A 8 11.32 -3.78 7.35
C SER A 8 10.92 -3.02 8.63
N GLY A 9 9.91 -3.50 9.36
CA GLY A 9 9.44 -2.89 10.60
C GLY A 9 8.28 -1.92 10.43
N GLY A 10 7.73 -1.77 9.22
CA GLY A 10 6.53 -0.99 8.99
C GLY A 10 5.30 -1.65 9.57
N GLU A 11 4.33 -0.85 9.99
CA GLU A 11 3.12 -1.32 10.66
C GLU A 11 1.86 -0.93 9.91
N TYR A 12 0.91 -1.87 9.82
CA TYR A 12 -0.42 -1.65 9.26
C TYR A 12 -1.42 -1.46 10.40
N HIS A 13 -2.23 -0.40 10.30
CA HIS A 13 -3.18 -0.02 11.34
C HIS A 13 -4.61 -0.01 10.78
N LEU A 14 -5.53 -0.64 11.50
CA LEU A 14 -6.96 -0.51 11.22
C LEU A 14 -7.46 0.77 11.91
N LEU A 15 -8.02 1.69 11.12
CA LEU A 15 -8.54 2.96 11.62
C LEU A 15 -10.03 2.84 11.97
N GLU A 16 -10.55 3.83 12.71
CA GLU A 16 -11.93 3.79 13.22
C GLU A 16 -13.00 3.69 12.12
N ASP A 17 -12.72 4.30 10.97
CA ASP A 17 -13.65 4.28 9.83
C ASP A 17 -13.52 3.03 8.96
N GLY A 18 -12.68 2.07 9.35
CA GLY A 18 -12.43 0.85 8.61
C GLY A 18 -11.33 0.96 7.55
N SER A 19 -10.77 2.15 7.33
CA SER A 19 -9.65 2.32 6.41
C SER A 19 -8.35 1.81 7.04
N ILE A 20 -7.32 1.64 6.20
CA ILE A 20 -6.04 1.07 6.61
C ILE A 20 -4.96 2.12 6.45
N GLY A 21 -4.27 2.41 7.55
CA GLY A 21 -3.09 3.27 7.56
C GLY A 21 -1.80 2.45 7.65
N TYR A 22 -0.71 3.04 7.22
CA TYR A 22 0.62 2.44 7.27
C TYR A 22 1.63 3.41 7.85
N ASN A 23 2.47 2.90 8.74
CA ASN A 23 3.58 3.64 9.33
C ASN A 23 4.87 2.89 8.99
N SER A 24 5.78 3.52 8.26
CA SER A 24 7.08 2.93 8.00
C SER A 24 7.99 3.03 9.23
N SER A 25 9.03 2.20 9.26
CA SER A 25 10.06 2.28 10.32
C SER A 25 10.82 3.61 10.31
N GLU A 26 10.75 4.35 9.21
CA GLU A 26 11.44 5.64 9.03
C GLU A 26 10.53 6.85 9.26
N GLY A 27 9.29 6.63 9.70
CA GLY A 27 8.35 7.70 10.04
C GLY A 27 7.47 8.20 8.91
N GLU A 28 7.46 7.53 7.76
CA GLU A 28 6.54 7.84 6.67
C GLU A 28 5.19 7.21 6.95
N THR A 29 4.11 7.94 6.72
CA THR A 29 2.76 7.45 6.98
C THR A 29 1.79 7.80 5.87
N GLY A 30 0.74 6.99 5.75
CA GLY A 30 -0.35 7.27 4.84
C GLY A 30 -1.43 6.21 4.88
N ARG A 31 -2.59 6.56 4.36
CA ARG A 31 -3.67 5.60 4.17
C ARG A 31 -3.44 4.82 2.89
N LEU A 32 -3.53 3.48 2.98
CA LEU A 32 -3.33 2.60 1.83
C LEU A 32 -4.61 2.16 1.15
N ALA A 33 -5.70 2.04 1.92
CA ALA A 33 -6.94 1.45 1.43
C ALA A 33 -8.13 1.95 2.26
N GLU A 34 -9.29 1.95 1.65
CA GLU A 34 -10.54 2.35 2.31
C GLU A 34 -11.12 1.25 3.19
N ASN A 35 -10.74 -0.01 2.96
CA ASN A 35 -11.18 -1.16 3.72
C ASN A 35 -10.19 -2.31 3.57
N MET A 36 -10.46 -3.40 4.30
CA MET A 36 -9.56 -4.56 4.31
C MET A 36 -9.53 -5.29 2.96
N ASP A 37 -10.63 -5.35 2.24
CA ASP A 37 -10.69 -6.00 0.93
C ASP A 37 -9.80 -5.26 -0.09
N GLU A 38 -9.83 -3.94 -0.08
CA GLU A 38 -8.96 -3.13 -0.94
C GLU A 38 -7.48 -3.29 -0.55
N LEU A 39 -7.18 -3.40 0.75
CA LEU A 39 -5.81 -3.67 1.20
C LEU A 39 -5.31 -5.00 0.65
N PHE A 40 -6.09 -6.08 0.80
CA PHE A 40 -5.68 -7.38 0.30
C PHE A 40 -5.53 -7.38 -1.22
N SER A 41 -6.42 -6.71 -1.93
CA SER A 41 -6.30 -6.53 -3.38
C SER A 41 -4.99 -5.83 -3.76
N LEU A 42 -4.63 -4.77 -3.05
CA LEU A 42 -3.37 -4.06 -3.27
C LEU A 42 -2.15 -4.95 -3.00
N LEU A 43 -2.12 -5.61 -1.84
CA LEU A 43 -0.97 -6.44 -1.44
C LEU A 43 -0.76 -7.63 -2.38
N VAL A 44 -1.84 -8.30 -2.80
CA VAL A 44 -1.75 -9.47 -3.66
C VAL A 44 -1.42 -9.06 -5.09
N ASN A 45 -2.04 -8.01 -5.61
CA ASN A 45 -1.84 -7.59 -7.00
C ASN A 45 -0.48 -6.95 -7.22
N CYS A 46 0.00 -6.13 -6.28
CA CYS A 46 1.25 -5.38 -6.44
C CYS A 46 2.46 -6.08 -5.82
N ILE A 47 2.24 -7.05 -4.93
CA ILE A 47 3.27 -7.80 -4.19
C ILE A 47 4.09 -6.88 -3.29
N CYS A 48 4.69 -5.83 -3.85
CA CYS A 48 5.36 -4.76 -3.11
C CYS A 48 4.77 -3.41 -3.54
N TRP A 49 3.78 -2.92 -2.79
CA TRP A 49 3.13 -1.64 -3.13
C TRP A 49 4.08 -0.44 -3.03
N GLN A 50 5.14 -0.56 -2.21
CA GLN A 50 6.14 0.50 -2.06
C GLN A 50 6.83 0.82 -3.39
N ASP A 51 6.93 -0.14 -4.29
CA ASP A 51 7.50 0.06 -5.62
C ASP A 51 6.54 0.79 -6.58
N CYS A 52 5.31 1.03 -6.16
CA CYS A 52 4.25 1.65 -6.96
C CYS A 52 3.93 3.09 -6.52
N CYS A 53 4.89 3.80 -5.95
CA CYS A 53 4.70 5.15 -5.40
C CYS A 53 5.26 6.29 -6.27
N ASP A 54 5.48 6.06 -7.55
CA ASP A 54 5.90 7.14 -8.48
C ASP A 54 4.68 7.87 -9.02
N ALA A 55 4.42 9.06 -8.49
CA ALA A 55 3.25 9.85 -8.87
C ALA A 55 3.16 10.15 -10.38
N LYS A 56 4.28 10.22 -11.08
CA LYS A 56 4.32 10.48 -12.52
C LYS A 56 3.67 9.38 -13.35
N GLN A 57 3.65 8.15 -12.81
CA GLN A 57 3.06 7.01 -13.49
C GLN A 57 1.53 6.99 -13.41
N TYR A 58 0.94 7.86 -12.60
CA TYR A 58 -0.51 7.93 -12.34
C TYR A 58 -1.23 8.96 -13.21
N LEU A 59 -0.59 9.46 -14.26
CA LEU A 59 -1.17 10.50 -15.12
C LEU A 59 -2.27 9.98 -16.04
N ASP A 60 -2.15 8.74 -16.50
CA ASP A 60 -3.16 8.08 -17.32
C ASP A 60 -3.17 6.57 -17.05
N SER A 61 -4.31 5.93 -17.36
CA SER A 61 -4.52 4.51 -17.06
C SER A 61 -3.58 3.58 -17.81
N LYS A 62 -3.21 3.91 -19.03
CA LYS A 62 -2.33 3.08 -19.84
C LYS A 62 -0.91 3.05 -19.30
N THR A 63 -0.36 4.21 -18.98
CA THR A 63 0.95 4.35 -18.37
C THR A 63 0.99 3.65 -17.01
N LEU A 64 -0.05 3.82 -16.22
CA LEU A 64 -0.19 3.19 -14.91
C LEU A 64 -0.24 1.67 -15.03
N GLU A 65 -0.97 1.14 -16.00
CA GLU A 65 -1.06 -0.30 -16.23
C GLU A 65 0.30 -0.89 -16.60
N GLU A 66 1.01 -0.26 -17.52
CA GLU A 66 2.35 -0.69 -17.94
C GLU A 66 3.34 -0.66 -16.78
N TYR A 67 3.29 0.38 -15.97
CA TYR A 67 4.11 0.52 -14.77
C TYR A 67 3.81 -0.58 -13.74
N GLY A 68 2.54 -0.80 -13.44
CA GLY A 68 2.11 -1.84 -12.48
C GLY A 68 2.52 -3.23 -12.94
N GLN A 69 2.31 -3.57 -14.20
CA GLN A 69 2.70 -4.87 -14.77
C GLN A 69 4.21 -5.08 -14.70
N LYS A 70 4.99 -4.04 -15.00
CA LYS A 70 6.45 -4.10 -14.93
C LYS A 70 6.94 -4.38 -13.50
N GLN A 71 6.39 -3.67 -12.51
CA GLN A 71 6.74 -3.89 -11.10
C GLN A 71 6.34 -5.28 -10.63
N ARG A 72 5.17 -5.77 -11.05
CA ARG A 72 4.71 -7.13 -10.73
C ARG A 72 5.68 -8.18 -11.27
N VAL A 73 6.09 -8.08 -12.52
CA VAL A 73 7.05 -9.03 -13.13
C VAL A 73 8.35 -9.09 -12.34
N ILE A 74 8.89 -7.93 -11.95
CA ILE A 74 10.11 -7.85 -11.16
C ILE A 74 9.91 -8.53 -9.80
N ASN A 75 8.81 -8.26 -9.13
CA ASN A 75 8.55 -8.80 -7.79
C ASN A 75 8.21 -10.31 -7.81
N LEU A 76 7.61 -10.81 -8.88
CA LEU A 76 7.33 -12.24 -9.02
C LEU A 76 8.59 -13.09 -9.13
N GLU A 77 9.72 -12.52 -9.50
CA GLU A 77 11.00 -13.24 -9.58
C GLU A 77 11.48 -13.70 -8.21
N ASP A 78 11.09 -13.00 -7.14
CA ASP A 78 11.57 -13.24 -5.79
C ASP A 78 10.60 -14.05 -4.93
N ILE A 79 9.48 -14.51 -5.46
CA ILE A 79 8.46 -15.25 -4.72
C ILE A 79 8.06 -16.54 -5.44
N ASP A 80 7.41 -17.44 -4.68
CA ASP A 80 6.79 -18.64 -5.25
C ASP A 80 5.46 -18.28 -5.90
N VAL A 81 5.42 -18.31 -7.23
CA VAL A 81 4.24 -17.94 -8.03
C VAL A 81 3.05 -18.84 -7.74
N ASP A 82 3.27 -20.13 -7.51
CA ASP A 82 2.18 -21.07 -7.22
C ASP A 82 1.53 -20.76 -5.87
N ILE A 83 2.32 -20.43 -4.87
CA ILE A 83 1.82 -19.99 -3.57
C ILE A 83 1.06 -18.67 -3.71
N TRP A 84 1.61 -17.72 -4.46
CA TRP A 84 0.97 -16.42 -4.72
C TRP A 84 -0.41 -16.59 -5.36
N ARG A 85 -0.55 -17.43 -6.40
CA ARG A 85 -1.82 -17.71 -7.03
C ARG A 85 -2.81 -18.41 -6.10
N ARG A 86 -2.31 -19.29 -5.25
CA ARG A 86 -3.14 -19.97 -4.24
C ARG A 86 -3.69 -18.99 -3.21
N VAL A 87 -2.86 -18.08 -2.72
CA VAL A 87 -3.29 -17.03 -1.79
C VAL A 87 -4.35 -16.14 -2.44
N ALA A 88 -4.15 -15.73 -3.68
CA ALA A 88 -5.12 -14.94 -4.43
C ALA A 88 -6.47 -15.67 -4.53
N ASN A 89 -6.46 -16.96 -4.85
CA ASN A 89 -7.67 -17.78 -4.96
C ASN A 89 -8.40 -17.89 -3.61
N VAL A 90 -7.68 -18.13 -2.53
CA VAL A 90 -8.26 -18.23 -1.18
C VAL A 90 -8.93 -16.92 -0.77
N LEU A 91 -8.33 -15.78 -1.12
CA LEU A 91 -8.88 -14.46 -0.81
C LEU A 91 -9.94 -13.98 -1.82
N GLY A 92 -10.19 -14.75 -2.89
CA GLY A 92 -11.15 -14.38 -3.94
C GLY A 92 -10.67 -13.20 -4.80
N ILE A 93 -9.36 -12.99 -4.91
CA ILE A 93 -8.77 -11.89 -5.68
C ILE A 93 -8.35 -12.39 -7.06
N SER A 94 -8.83 -11.72 -8.10
CA SER A 94 -8.41 -12.01 -9.48
C SER A 94 -7.11 -11.26 -9.79
N VAL A 95 -6.05 -12.01 -10.10
CA VAL A 95 -4.74 -11.45 -10.47
C VAL A 95 -4.53 -11.37 -12.00
N ASP A 96 -5.51 -11.81 -12.77
CA ASP A 96 -5.45 -11.77 -14.24
C ASP A 96 -6.16 -10.56 -14.84
N LYS A 97 -6.69 -9.67 -14.00
CA LYS A 97 -7.31 -8.41 -14.39
C LYS A 97 -6.28 -7.27 -14.43
N GLU A 98 -6.71 -6.14 -14.98
CA GLU A 98 -5.89 -4.94 -15.04
C GLU A 98 -5.50 -4.44 -13.64
N LEU A 99 -4.27 -3.93 -13.52
CA LEU A 99 -3.72 -3.36 -12.30
C LEU A 99 -4.08 -1.89 -12.09
N ALA A 100 -4.32 -1.14 -13.16
CA ALA A 100 -4.60 0.29 -13.07
C ALA A 100 -5.73 0.61 -12.07
N PRO A 101 -6.88 -0.08 -12.06
CA PRO A 101 -7.92 0.20 -11.07
C PRO A 101 -7.47 0.00 -9.62
N VAL A 102 -6.64 -1.00 -9.36
CA VAL A 102 -6.10 -1.27 -8.02
C VAL A 102 -5.19 -0.12 -7.57
N LEU A 103 -4.29 0.30 -8.44
CA LEU A 103 -3.36 1.39 -8.17
C LEU A 103 -4.07 2.75 -8.06
N GLU A 104 -5.09 2.99 -8.85
CA GLU A 104 -5.91 4.20 -8.75
C GLU A 104 -6.63 4.30 -7.40
N ARG A 105 -7.18 3.20 -6.90
CA ARG A 105 -7.78 3.16 -5.56
C ARG A 105 -6.73 3.44 -4.47
N PHE A 106 -5.55 2.87 -4.60
CA PHE A 106 -4.43 3.13 -3.70
C PHE A 106 -4.09 4.63 -3.68
N ARG A 107 -3.93 5.24 -4.85
CA ARG A 107 -3.61 6.67 -4.95
C ARG A 107 -4.71 7.54 -4.32
N LYS A 108 -5.96 7.22 -4.57
CA LYS A 108 -7.11 7.94 -3.96
C LYS A 108 -7.10 7.84 -2.44
N ALA A 109 -6.82 6.67 -1.90
CA ALA A 109 -6.75 6.47 -0.45
C ALA A 109 -5.65 7.34 0.17
N THR A 110 -4.48 7.43 -0.47
CA THR A 110 -3.36 8.26 0.01
C THR A 110 -3.70 9.75 0.01
N GLN A 111 -4.59 10.18 -0.86
CA GLN A 111 -4.98 11.60 -1.04
C GLN A 111 -6.23 12.00 -0.26
N ARG A 112 -6.96 11.03 0.32
CA ARG A 112 -8.21 11.30 1.05
C ARG A 112 -7.96 12.18 2.28
N GLN A 113 -8.77 13.23 2.42
CA GLN A 113 -8.71 14.12 3.57
C GLN A 113 -9.67 13.64 4.67
N PRO A 114 -9.31 13.78 5.95
CA PRO A 114 -7.99 14.24 6.42
C PRO A 114 -6.92 13.17 6.17
N LEU A 115 -5.70 13.61 5.90
CA LEU A 115 -4.59 12.68 5.68
C LEU A 115 -4.32 11.89 6.97
N TYR A 116 -4.00 10.60 6.81
CA TYR A 116 -3.55 9.80 7.94
C TYR A 116 -2.13 10.18 8.30
N GLN A 117 -1.92 10.54 9.56
CA GLN A 117 -0.61 10.86 10.12
C GLN A 117 -0.47 10.25 11.49
N CYS A 118 0.76 9.95 11.88
CA CYS A 118 1.10 9.46 13.20
C CYS A 118 1.84 10.55 13.98
N ILE A 119 1.52 10.72 15.27
CA ILE A 119 2.22 11.63 16.14
C ILE A 119 3.11 10.80 17.05
N PHE A 120 4.41 11.07 17.02
CA PHE A 120 5.40 10.40 17.86
C PHE A 120 5.65 11.23 19.11
N HIS A 121 5.62 10.58 20.27
CA HIS A 121 5.97 11.18 21.56
C HIS A 121 7.46 10.96 21.81
N GLU A 122 8.20 12.06 21.88
CA GLU A 122 9.62 12.02 22.19
C GLU A 122 9.87 11.93 23.70
N ASP A 123 11.05 11.44 24.11
CA ASP A 123 11.42 11.26 25.52
C ASP A 123 11.45 12.58 26.30
N ASP A 124 11.67 13.70 25.62
CA ASP A 124 11.69 15.05 26.24
C ASP A 124 10.28 15.67 26.37
N GLY A 125 9.24 14.93 26.00
CA GLY A 125 7.85 15.40 26.03
C GLY A 125 7.40 16.17 24.81
N SER A 126 8.26 16.37 23.81
CA SER A 126 7.86 16.98 22.54
C SER A 126 7.09 16.00 21.67
N LEU A 127 6.33 16.52 20.69
CA LEU A 127 5.59 15.74 19.73
C LEU A 127 6.18 15.95 18.35
N THR A 128 6.43 14.86 17.62
CA THR A 128 6.90 14.90 16.23
C THR A 128 5.86 14.25 15.33
N GLU A 129 5.42 14.99 14.31
CA GLU A 129 4.52 14.45 13.29
C GLU A 129 5.28 13.58 12.30
N SER A 130 4.59 12.59 11.74
CA SER A 130 5.13 11.73 10.70
C SER A 130 5.27 12.48 9.38
N TYR A 131 6.16 12.00 8.54
CA TYR A 131 6.25 12.42 7.14
C TYR A 131 5.08 11.85 6.35
N GLY A 132 4.75 12.49 5.22
CA GLY A 132 3.80 11.93 4.28
C GLY A 132 4.32 10.65 3.63
N LEU A 133 3.44 9.93 2.96
CA LEU A 133 3.82 8.76 2.17
C LEU A 133 4.75 9.13 1.03
N MET A 134 5.52 8.14 0.63
CA MET A 134 6.58 8.15 -0.39
C MET A 134 6.10 8.39 -1.83
N PHE A 135 4.98 9.03 -2.05
CA PHE A 135 4.62 9.48 -3.40
C PHE A 135 5.39 10.73 -3.73
N GLU A 136 6.32 10.58 -4.61
CA GLU A 136 7.12 11.67 -5.16
C GLU A 136 6.59 12.15 -6.50
#